data_e935928d5a7c6450c03cf6f04c1066a5
#
_entry.id   e935928d5a7c6450c03cf6f04c1066a5
#
_cell.length_a   1.000
_cell.length_b   1.000
_cell.length_c   1.000
_cell.angle_alpha   90.00
_cell.angle_beta   90.00
_cell.angle_gamma   90.00
#
_symmetry.space_group_name_H-M   'P 1'
#
loop_
_entity.id
_entity.type
_entity.pdbx_description
1 polymer ?
#
loop_
_entity_poly.entity_id
_entity_poly.type
_entity_poly.pdbx_seq_one_letter_code
_entity_poly.pdbx_strand_id
1 'polypeptide(L)'
;MRDGALASLKLKHVDLAAAKVLQDAREVNTKFSKTFTTWFFPVGDDIRAIFAEWIAYLRDQKLWGGDDPLFPATAVVNGKGFKFEVSGLARRHWSNAGPIRAIFRDTFTLARLPYFNPHSFRKALAQLGERVCRTPEELKAWSQNLGHEDVMTTLRSYGEVPSPRQAEIIRNLHQASEPDMDAAAALKALETIVRRTGSG
;
A
#
# COMPACT_ATOMS: atom_id res chain seq x y z
N MET A 1 3.46 -2.01 3.54
CA MET A 1 4.33 -2.93 4.31
C MET A 1 5.56 -2.18 4.81
N ARG A 2 6.19 -2.58 5.92
CA ARG A 2 7.44 -1.99 6.43
C ARG A 2 8.65 -2.81 6.01
N ASP A 3 9.81 -2.19 5.94
CA ASP A 3 11.07 -2.83 5.54
C ASP A 3 11.45 -4.05 6.41
N GLY A 4 11.20 -3.99 7.73
CA GLY A 4 11.38 -5.14 8.61
C GLY A 4 10.48 -6.33 8.28
N ALA A 5 9.24 -6.08 7.88
CA ALA A 5 8.34 -7.13 7.40
C ALA A 5 8.83 -7.72 6.07
N LEU A 6 9.28 -6.87 5.13
CA LEU A 6 9.85 -7.35 3.86
C LEU A 6 11.01 -8.32 4.08
N ALA A 7 11.88 -8.03 5.05
CA ALA A 7 13.05 -8.87 5.35
C ALA A 7 12.69 -10.28 5.86
N SER A 8 11.47 -10.52 6.30
CA SER A 8 11.03 -11.79 6.91
C SER A 8 9.89 -12.49 6.17
N LEU A 9 9.41 -11.93 5.06
CA LEU A 9 8.36 -12.57 4.26
C LEU A 9 8.85 -13.85 3.61
N LYS A 10 7.94 -14.84 3.56
CA LYS A 10 8.09 -16.10 2.85
C LYS A 10 7.20 -16.15 1.61
N LEU A 11 7.51 -17.02 0.66
CA LEU A 11 6.71 -17.21 -0.56
C LEU A 11 5.25 -17.59 -0.26
N LYS A 12 4.99 -18.37 0.80
CA LYS A 12 3.63 -18.76 1.20
C LYS A 12 2.74 -17.61 1.67
N HIS A 13 3.34 -16.49 2.07
CA HIS A 13 2.57 -15.33 2.53
C HIS A 13 1.91 -14.55 1.39
N VAL A 14 2.29 -14.84 0.13
CA VAL A 14 1.76 -14.15 -1.06
C VAL A 14 0.73 -15.01 -1.76
N ASP A 15 -0.43 -14.45 -1.98
CA ASP A 15 -1.49 -14.97 -2.83
C ASP A 15 -1.66 -14.02 -4.04
N LEU A 16 -1.04 -14.39 -5.17
CA LEU A 16 -1.10 -13.59 -6.39
C LEU A 16 -2.50 -13.58 -7.01
N ALA A 17 -3.24 -14.68 -6.90
CA ALA A 17 -4.59 -14.78 -7.46
C ALA A 17 -5.56 -13.86 -6.73
N ALA A 18 -5.49 -13.87 -5.39
CA ALA A 18 -6.29 -12.97 -4.56
C ALA A 18 -5.66 -11.57 -4.40
N ALA A 19 -4.49 -11.30 -5.00
CA ALA A 19 -3.77 -10.02 -4.93
C ALA A 19 -3.54 -9.53 -3.49
N LYS A 20 -3.03 -10.40 -2.61
CA LYS A 20 -2.82 -10.09 -1.18
C LYS A 20 -1.53 -10.67 -0.62
N VAL A 21 -1.09 -10.11 0.49
CA VAL A 21 0.01 -10.62 1.32
C VAL A 21 -0.48 -10.74 2.76
N LEU A 22 -0.40 -11.93 3.32
CA LEU A 22 -0.64 -12.17 4.74
C LEU A 22 0.64 -11.86 5.53
N GLN A 23 0.57 -10.94 6.45
CA GLN A 23 1.62 -10.63 7.40
C GLN A 23 1.29 -11.31 8.74
N ASP A 24 1.60 -12.61 8.87
CA ASP A 24 1.42 -13.36 10.10
C ASP A 24 2.53 -12.99 11.09
N ALA A 25 2.16 -12.40 12.21
CA ALA A 25 3.11 -11.92 13.23
C ALA A 25 3.95 -13.03 13.87
N ARG A 26 3.54 -14.29 13.72
CA ARG A 26 4.32 -15.45 14.20
C ARG A 26 5.54 -15.73 13.33
N GLU A 27 5.53 -15.28 12.08
CA GLU A 27 6.57 -15.57 11.09
C GLU A 27 7.13 -14.30 10.43
N VAL A 28 6.42 -13.19 10.49
CA VAL A 28 6.77 -11.92 9.85
C VAL A 28 7.03 -10.85 10.91
N ASN A 29 8.14 -10.14 10.81
CA ASN A 29 8.52 -9.06 11.72
C ASN A 29 7.63 -7.82 11.53
N THR A 30 6.38 -7.94 11.99
CA THR A 30 5.40 -6.85 11.95
C THR A 30 5.57 -5.92 13.15
N LYS A 31 5.23 -4.65 12.97
CA LYS A 31 5.23 -3.71 14.10
C LYS A 31 4.13 -4.10 15.11
N PHE A 32 4.49 -4.13 16.38
CA PHE A 32 3.61 -4.53 17.50
C PHE A 32 3.07 -5.98 17.38
N SER A 33 3.79 -6.86 16.69
CA SER A 33 3.39 -8.28 16.54
C SER A 33 1.94 -8.44 16.04
N LYS A 34 1.52 -7.62 15.07
CA LYS A 34 0.16 -7.68 14.53
C LYS A 34 0.10 -8.52 13.28
N THR A 35 -0.85 -9.43 13.24
CA THR A 35 -1.23 -10.17 12.04
C THR A 35 -2.28 -9.38 11.26
N PHE A 36 -2.01 -9.13 9.99
CA PHE A 36 -2.96 -8.49 9.09
C PHE A 36 -2.67 -8.80 7.62
N THR A 37 -3.69 -8.65 6.78
CA THR A 37 -3.56 -8.79 5.34
C THR A 37 -3.36 -7.41 4.70
N THR A 38 -2.42 -7.34 3.75
CA THR A 38 -2.26 -6.20 2.85
C THR A 38 -2.69 -6.63 1.46
N TRP A 39 -3.68 -5.95 0.89
CA TRP A 39 -4.11 -6.10 -0.50
C TRP A 39 -3.21 -5.28 -1.41
N PHE A 40 -3.04 -5.72 -2.66
CA PHE A 40 -2.23 -4.96 -3.62
C PHE A 40 -2.90 -3.63 -3.91
N PHE A 41 -2.12 -2.56 -3.81
CA PHE A 41 -2.59 -1.23 -4.17
C PHE A 41 -2.71 -1.09 -5.70
N PRO A 42 -3.63 -0.27 -6.21
CA PRO A 42 -3.80 -0.01 -7.64
C PRO A 42 -2.70 0.95 -8.15
N VAL A 43 -1.46 0.46 -8.24
CA VAL A 43 -0.27 1.26 -8.61
C VAL A 43 0.24 0.94 -10.02
N GLY A 44 -0.48 0.13 -10.78
CA GLY A 44 -0.17 -0.28 -12.16
C GLY A 44 0.02 -1.79 -12.30
N ASP A 45 -0.36 -2.32 -13.46
CA ASP A 45 -0.26 -3.73 -13.77
C ASP A 45 1.17 -4.17 -14.06
N ASP A 46 2.01 -3.28 -14.56
CA ASP A 46 3.44 -3.46 -14.78
C ASP A 46 4.19 -3.82 -13.48
N ILE A 47 3.89 -3.11 -12.39
CA ILE A 47 4.47 -3.40 -11.06
C ILE A 47 4.03 -4.78 -10.57
N ARG A 48 2.76 -5.14 -10.82
CA ARG A 48 2.24 -6.46 -10.46
C ARG A 48 2.90 -7.57 -11.28
N ALA A 49 3.12 -7.34 -12.58
CA ALA A 49 3.79 -8.27 -13.46
C ALA A 49 5.24 -8.54 -13.01
N ILE A 50 6.03 -7.50 -12.74
CA ILE A 50 7.39 -7.61 -12.20
C ILE A 50 7.41 -8.46 -10.91
N PHE A 51 6.45 -8.24 -10.02
CA PHE A 51 6.37 -9.00 -8.77
C PHE A 51 6.00 -10.48 -9.01
N ALA A 52 5.09 -10.75 -9.95
CA ALA A 52 4.73 -12.11 -10.33
C ALA A 52 5.90 -12.85 -11.00
N GLU A 53 6.63 -12.20 -11.89
CA GLU A 53 7.85 -12.73 -12.52
C GLU A 53 8.92 -13.07 -11.48
N TRP A 54 9.11 -12.22 -10.48
CA TRP A 54 10.03 -12.48 -9.38
C TRP A 54 9.65 -13.75 -8.61
N ILE A 55 8.36 -13.94 -8.30
CA ILE A 55 7.88 -15.13 -7.60
C ILE A 55 8.04 -16.38 -8.47
N ALA A 56 7.71 -16.28 -9.77
CA ALA A 56 7.92 -17.35 -10.72
C ALA A 56 9.41 -17.74 -10.82
N TYR A 57 10.30 -16.76 -10.90
CA TYR A 57 11.76 -17.01 -10.88
C TYR A 57 12.19 -17.80 -9.65
N LEU A 58 11.71 -17.43 -8.45
CA LEU A 58 12.07 -18.15 -7.23
C LEU A 58 11.50 -19.57 -7.22
N ARG A 59 10.28 -19.77 -7.69
CA ARG A 59 9.62 -21.08 -7.72
C ARG A 59 10.18 -22.01 -8.80
N ASP A 60 10.28 -21.49 -10.01
CA ASP A 60 10.52 -22.31 -11.21
C ASP A 60 12.00 -22.44 -11.52
N GLN A 61 12.79 -21.38 -11.32
CA GLN A 61 14.23 -21.38 -11.59
C GLN A 61 15.07 -21.77 -10.36
N LYS A 62 14.66 -21.32 -9.18
CA LYS A 62 15.36 -21.64 -7.93
C LYS A 62 14.78 -22.85 -7.21
N LEU A 63 13.61 -23.35 -7.63
CA LEU A 63 12.88 -24.49 -7.04
C LEU A 63 12.62 -24.26 -5.53
N TRP A 64 12.26 -23.04 -5.16
CA TRP A 64 11.99 -22.69 -3.77
C TRP A 64 10.53 -22.95 -3.40
N GLY A 65 10.33 -23.44 -2.19
CA GLY A 65 9.01 -23.75 -1.64
C GLY A 65 8.39 -22.59 -0.84
N GLY A 66 7.20 -22.83 -0.31
CA GLY A 66 6.43 -21.84 0.42
C GLY A 66 7.13 -21.22 1.62
N ASP A 67 7.97 -21.99 2.31
CA ASP A 67 8.70 -21.55 3.52
C ASP A 67 9.99 -20.80 3.23
N ASP A 68 10.39 -20.71 1.96
CA ASP A 68 11.58 -19.97 1.56
C ASP A 68 11.35 -18.46 1.53
N PRO A 69 12.41 -17.66 1.68
CA PRO A 69 12.30 -16.21 1.71
C PRO A 69 11.77 -15.64 0.39
N LEU A 70 10.80 -14.74 0.49
CA LEU A 70 10.31 -13.96 -0.65
C LEU A 70 11.37 -12.96 -1.14
N PHE A 71 12.10 -12.34 -0.21
CA PHE A 71 13.22 -11.43 -0.48
C PHE A 71 14.47 -12.00 0.20
N PRO A 72 15.20 -12.88 -0.51
CA PRO A 72 16.34 -13.59 0.04
C PRO A 72 17.57 -12.72 0.25
N ALA A 73 18.41 -13.14 1.18
CA ALA A 73 19.72 -12.54 1.35
C ALA A 73 20.62 -12.80 0.13
N THR A 74 21.58 -11.92 -0.10
CA THR A 74 22.63 -12.12 -1.11
C THR A 74 23.58 -13.22 -0.64
N ALA A 75 23.86 -14.19 -1.50
CA ALA A 75 24.92 -15.16 -1.29
C ALA A 75 26.26 -14.50 -1.65
N VAL A 76 27.23 -14.65 -0.75
CA VAL A 76 28.59 -14.17 -0.96
C VAL A 76 29.57 -15.33 -0.79
N VAL A 77 30.62 -15.34 -1.59
CA VAL A 77 31.71 -16.30 -1.54
C VAL A 77 33.03 -15.56 -1.38
N ASN A 78 34.03 -16.24 -0.86
CA ASN A 78 35.38 -15.71 -0.85
C ASN A 78 35.95 -15.75 -2.28
N GLY A 79 36.07 -14.57 -2.88
CA GLY A 79 36.69 -14.40 -4.19
C GLY A 79 38.24 -14.32 -4.12
N LYS A 80 38.84 -14.07 -5.26
CA LYS A 80 40.32 -13.87 -5.35
C LYS A 80 40.76 -12.68 -4.51
N GLY A 81 41.79 -12.86 -3.70
CA GLY A 81 42.35 -11.78 -2.87
C GLY A 81 41.58 -11.48 -1.59
N PHE A 82 40.91 -12.46 -1.00
CA PHE A 82 40.13 -12.34 0.24
C PHE A 82 38.97 -11.31 0.19
N LYS A 83 38.48 -10.97 -1.00
CA LYS A 83 37.33 -10.10 -1.18
C LYS A 83 36.07 -10.96 -1.28
N PHE A 84 34.98 -10.50 -0.64
CA PHE A 84 33.68 -11.11 -0.81
C PHE A 84 33.09 -10.76 -2.17
N GLU A 85 32.70 -11.77 -2.93
CA GLU A 85 32.02 -11.63 -4.23
C GLU A 85 30.59 -12.14 -4.15
N VAL A 86 29.68 -11.44 -4.80
CA VAL A 86 28.26 -11.86 -4.89
C VAL A 86 28.19 -13.07 -5.81
N SER A 87 27.66 -14.20 -5.27
CA SER A 87 27.47 -15.46 -6.00
C SER A 87 26.02 -15.77 -6.34
N GLY A 88 25.08 -14.93 -5.92
CA GLY A 88 23.65 -15.10 -6.20
C GLY A 88 22.75 -14.87 -4.99
N LEU A 89 21.68 -15.66 -4.88
CA LEU A 89 20.72 -15.60 -3.79
C LEU A 89 20.97 -16.71 -2.76
N ALA A 90 21.01 -16.33 -1.50
CA ALA A 90 21.09 -17.29 -0.38
C ALA A 90 19.67 -17.68 0.06
N ARG A 91 19.40 -18.98 0.26
CA ARG A 91 18.11 -19.49 0.72
C ARG A 91 17.87 -19.19 2.20
N ARG A 92 17.99 -17.92 2.57
CA ARG A 92 17.80 -17.42 3.94
C ARG A 92 17.31 -15.99 3.93
N HIS A 93 16.62 -15.62 5.00
CA HIS A 93 16.20 -14.23 5.23
C HIS A 93 17.38 -13.30 5.51
N TRP A 94 17.15 -11.99 5.30
CA TRP A 94 18.02 -10.96 5.85
C TRP A 94 17.88 -10.92 7.38
N SER A 95 18.97 -10.71 8.09
CA SER A 95 18.94 -10.56 9.55
C SER A 95 18.25 -9.27 10.02
N ASN A 96 18.23 -8.27 9.15
CA ASN A 96 17.59 -6.98 9.42
C ASN A 96 17.27 -6.26 8.08
N ALA A 97 16.65 -5.09 8.15
CA ALA A 97 16.26 -4.30 6.98
C ALA A 97 17.39 -3.45 6.35
N GLY A 98 18.60 -3.46 6.90
CA GLY A 98 19.74 -2.69 6.39
C GLY A 98 20.05 -2.97 4.92
N PRO A 99 20.22 -4.24 4.51
CA PRO A 99 20.49 -4.60 3.12
C PRO A 99 19.38 -4.15 2.16
N ILE A 100 18.10 -4.21 2.55
CA ILE A 100 16.99 -3.72 1.74
C ILE A 100 17.15 -2.21 1.46
N ARG A 101 17.51 -1.44 2.48
CA ARG A 101 17.77 0.01 2.33
C ARG A 101 18.97 0.29 1.44
N ALA A 102 19.99 -0.56 1.49
CA ALA A 102 21.15 -0.48 0.59
C ALA A 102 20.73 -0.73 -0.86
N ILE A 103 19.96 -1.79 -1.13
CA ILE A 103 19.41 -2.09 -2.46
C ILE A 103 18.62 -0.88 -3.01
N PHE A 104 17.76 -0.26 -2.21
CA PHE A 104 17.05 0.95 -2.62
C PHE A 104 18.01 2.07 -3.00
N ARG A 105 19.03 2.35 -2.19
CA ARG A 105 20.02 3.40 -2.46
C ARG A 105 20.75 3.13 -3.76
N ASP A 106 21.24 1.91 -3.96
CA ASP A 106 21.99 1.51 -5.13
C ASP A 106 21.14 1.61 -6.40
N THR A 107 19.88 1.17 -6.32
CA THR A 107 18.93 1.27 -7.44
C THR A 107 18.66 2.72 -7.84
N PHE A 108 18.43 3.63 -6.88
CA PHE A 108 18.27 5.06 -7.17
C PHE A 108 19.53 5.68 -7.77
N THR A 109 20.69 5.27 -7.28
CA THR A 109 22.00 5.73 -7.82
C THR A 109 22.17 5.26 -9.27
N LEU A 110 21.90 3.98 -9.56
CA LEU A 110 21.96 3.43 -10.91
C LEU A 110 20.98 4.12 -11.87
N ALA A 111 19.79 4.42 -11.39
CA ALA A 111 18.76 5.13 -12.15
C ALA A 111 19.02 6.63 -12.30
N ARG A 112 20.07 7.16 -11.66
CA ARG A 112 20.38 8.62 -11.59
C ARG A 112 19.21 9.46 -11.04
N LEU A 113 18.48 8.89 -10.08
CA LEU A 113 17.35 9.54 -9.42
C LEU A 113 17.74 9.99 -8.00
N PRO A 114 17.11 11.04 -7.47
CA PRO A 114 17.24 11.40 -6.06
C PRO A 114 16.84 10.23 -5.16
N TYR A 115 17.60 9.97 -4.11
CA TYR A 115 17.33 8.86 -3.21
C TYR A 115 16.07 9.10 -2.36
N PHE A 116 15.17 8.13 -2.41
CA PHE A 116 14.04 8.01 -1.50
C PHE A 116 14.13 6.70 -0.71
N ASN A 117 14.00 6.78 0.60
CA ASN A 117 14.02 5.60 1.45
C ASN A 117 12.72 4.78 1.31
N PRO A 118 12.69 3.49 1.72
CA PRO A 118 11.49 2.65 1.60
C PRO A 118 10.24 3.23 2.28
N HIS A 119 10.41 4.03 3.36
CA HIS A 119 9.27 4.65 4.05
C HIS A 119 8.59 5.75 3.22
N SER A 120 9.34 6.41 2.32
CA SER A 120 8.78 7.42 1.42
C SER A 120 7.72 6.86 0.48
N PHE A 121 7.87 5.61 0.01
CA PHE A 121 6.85 4.92 -0.79
C PHE A 121 5.54 4.73 -0.02
N ARG A 122 5.65 4.43 1.27
CA ARG A 122 4.48 4.32 2.14
C ARG A 122 3.78 5.67 2.31
N LYS A 123 4.54 6.76 2.43
CA LYS A 123 4.00 8.13 2.46
C LYS A 123 3.33 8.48 1.13
N ALA A 124 3.96 8.13 0.00
CA ALA A 124 3.36 8.33 -1.33
C ALA A 124 2.05 7.55 -1.49
N LEU A 125 1.97 6.30 -1.00
CA LEU A 125 0.73 5.52 -0.99
C LEU A 125 -0.35 6.14 -0.10
N ALA A 126 0.00 6.72 1.05
CA ALA A 126 -0.97 7.43 1.87
C ALA A 126 -1.55 8.63 1.12
N GLN A 127 -0.69 9.44 0.50
CA GLN A 127 -1.11 10.59 -0.32
C GLN A 127 -1.91 10.17 -1.57
N LEU A 128 -1.58 9.03 -2.18
CA LEU A 128 -2.37 8.50 -3.29
C LEU A 128 -3.78 8.15 -2.82
N GLY A 129 -3.92 7.48 -1.65
CA GLY A 129 -5.22 7.13 -1.09
C GLY A 129 -6.14 8.33 -0.91
N GLU A 130 -5.60 9.44 -0.43
CA GLU A 130 -6.38 10.69 -0.28
C GLU A 130 -6.86 11.28 -1.61
N ARG A 131 -6.15 11.00 -2.71
CA ARG A 131 -6.54 11.47 -4.05
C ARG A 131 -7.55 10.57 -4.74
N VAL A 132 -7.48 9.26 -4.50
CA VAL A 132 -8.30 8.27 -5.23
C VAL A 132 -9.54 7.85 -4.45
N CYS A 133 -9.50 7.87 -3.11
CA CYS A 133 -10.64 7.56 -2.28
C CYS A 133 -11.66 8.70 -2.33
N ARG A 134 -12.92 8.35 -2.58
CA ARG A 134 -14.03 9.30 -2.71
C ARG A 134 -14.92 9.36 -1.47
N THR A 135 -14.85 8.31 -0.64
CA THR A 135 -15.67 8.19 0.58
C THR A 135 -14.79 8.01 1.82
N PRO A 136 -15.28 8.38 3.01
CA PRO A 136 -14.59 8.08 4.27
C PRO A 136 -14.33 6.59 4.49
N GLU A 137 -15.22 5.72 4.01
CA GLU A 137 -15.07 4.27 4.10
C GLU A 137 -13.91 3.77 3.24
N GLU A 138 -13.80 4.24 1.99
CA GLU A 138 -12.66 3.93 1.11
C GLU A 138 -11.34 4.37 1.73
N LEU A 139 -11.28 5.58 2.28
CA LEU A 139 -10.06 6.10 2.94
C LEU A 139 -9.71 5.28 4.19
N LYS A 140 -10.72 4.87 4.96
CA LYS A 140 -10.53 3.99 6.11
C LYS A 140 -9.98 2.63 5.69
N ALA A 141 -10.54 2.01 4.65
CA ALA A 141 -10.08 0.74 4.09
C ALA A 141 -8.64 0.85 3.57
N TRP A 142 -8.31 1.94 2.86
CA TRP A 142 -6.96 2.25 2.40
C TRP A 142 -5.96 2.37 3.55
N SER A 143 -6.33 3.10 4.59
CA SER A 143 -5.53 3.29 5.80
C SER A 143 -5.28 1.96 6.53
N GLN A 144 -6.31 1.12 6.68
CA GLN A 144 -6.18 -0.22 7.25
C GLN A 144 -5.25 -1.10 6.40
N ASN A 145 -5.34 -1.02 5.08
CA ASN A 145 -4.45 -1.74 4.15
C ASN A 145 -2.98 -1.31 4.28
N LEU A 146 -2.72 -0.08 4.67
CA LEU A 146 -1.40 0.38 5.10
C LEU A 146 -1.01 -0.17 6.49
N GLY A 147 -1.92 -0.79 7.24
CA GLY A 147 -1.71 -1.25 8.61
C GLY A 147 -1.66 -0.08 9.60
N HIS A 148 -2.44 0.97 9.37
CA HIS A 148 -2.68 2.02 10.35
C HIS A 148 -3.88 1.63 11.22
N GLU A 149 -3.77 1.82 12.53
CA GLU A 149 -4.88 1.58 13.46
C GLU A 149 -5.89 2.71 13.39
N ASP A 150 -5.38 3.91 13.22
CA ASP A 150 -6.13 5.15 13.17
C ASP A 150 -5.98 5.78 11.77
N VAL A 151 -7.10 6.09 11.13
CA VAL A 151 -7.16 6.78 9.85
C VAL A 151 -6.48 8.17 9.91
N MET A 152 -6.48 8.79 11.09
CA MET A 152 -5.78 10.06 11.32
C MET A 152 -4.28 9.96 11.07
N THR A 153 -3.69 8.77 11.19
CA THR A 153 -2.29 8.54 10.80
C THR A 153 -2.07 8.76 9.31
N THR A 154 -3.04 8.42 8.47
CA THR A 154 -3.01 8.69 7.04
C THR A 154 -3.17 10.18 6.78
N LEU A 155 -4.18 10.82 7.36
CA LEU A 155 -4.48 12.25 7.19
C LEU A 155 -3.33 13.16 7.68
N ARG A 156 -2.71 12.84 8.82
CA ARG A 156 -1.55 13.61 9.34
C ARG A 156 -0.32 13.56 8.42
N SER A 157 -0.20 12.54 7.58
CA SER A 157 0.92 12.45 6.63
C SER A 157 0.81 13.43 5.46
N TYR A 158 -0.35 14.05 5.29
CA TYR A 158 -0.63 15.02 4.24
C TYR A 158 -0.17 16.44 4.58
N GLY A 159 -0.15 16.80 5.85
CA GLY A 159 0.14 18.16 6.31
C GLY A 159 -1.10 19.05 6.35
N GLU A 160 -0.90 20.36 6.52
CA GLU A 160 -1.98 21.34 6.52
C GLU A 160 -2.43 21.67 5.10
N VAL A 161 -3.74 21.81 4.89
CA VAL A 161 -4.30 22.29 3.63
C VAL A 161 -4.07 23.81 3.55
N PRO A 162 -3.34 24.31 2.54
CA PRO A 162 -3.13 25.75 2.41
C PRO A 162 -4.45 26.52 2.36
N SER A 163 -4.50 27.68 3.01
CA SER A 163 -5.73 28.48 3.16
C SER A 163 -6.48 28.76 1.84
N PRO A 164 -5.82 29.08 0.69
CA PRO A 164 -6.52 29.24 -0.58
C PRO A 164 -7.21 27.95 -1.04
N ARG A 165 -6.57 26.79 -0.86
CA ARG A 165 -7.13 25.48 -1.23
C ARG A 165 -8.26 25.07 -0.31
N GLN A 166 -8.15 25.38 0.98
CA GLN A 166 -9.22 25.17 1.96
C GLN A 166 -10.48 25.94 1.56
N ALA A 167 -10.32 27.21 1.19
CA ALA A 167 -11.43 28.05 0.74
C ALA A 167 -12.10 27.55 -0.54
N GLU A 168 -11.31 27.01 -1.48
CA GLU A 168 -11.83 26.39 -2.71
C GLU A 168 -12.64 25.14 -2.39
N ILE A 169 -12.09 24.23 -1.56
CA ILE A 169 -12.78 23.00 -1.16
C ILE A 169 -14.12 23.32 -0.49
N ILE A 170 -14.14 24.24 0.49
CA ILE A 170 -15.36 24.60 1.21
C ILE A 170 -16.42 25.19 0.27
N ARG A 171 -16.02 26.03 -0.67
CA ARG A 171 -16.95 26.61 -1.67
C ARG A 171 -17.55 25.52 -2.57
N ASN A 172 -16.73 24.56 -3.01
CA ASN A 172 -17.21 23.49 -3.88
C ASN A 172 -18.15 22.51 -3.14
N LEU A 173 -17.94 22.28 -1.82
CA LEU A 173 -18.87 21.48 -1.02
C LEU A 173 -20.23 22.15 -0.91
N HIS A 174 -20.30 23.47 -0.86
CA HIS A 174 -21.57 24.19 -0.82
C HIS A 174 -22.35 24.04 -2.14
N GLN A 175 -21.64 24.05 -3.29
CA GLN A 175 -22.27 23.84 -4.60
C GLN A 175 -22.74 22.39 -4.81
N ALA A 176 -22.06 21.40 -4.21
CA ALA A 176 -22.47 19.99 -4.24
C ALA A 176 -23.64 19.67 -3.30
N SER A 177 -24.02 20.59 -2.42
CA SER A 177 -25.13 20.46 -1.47
C SER A 177 -26.45 21.01 -2.00
N GLU A 178 -26.54 21.42 -3.26
CA GLU A 178 -27.83 21.65 -3.90
C GLU A 178 -28.56 20.29 -4.01
N PRO A 179 -29.80 20.18 -3.50
CA PRO A 179 -30.53 18.92 -3.52
C PRO A 179 -30.65 18.45 -4.96
N ASP A 180 -30.27 17.20 -5.19
CA ASP A 180 -30.45 16.49 -6.43
C ASP A 180 -31.87 16.80 -6.97
N MET A 181 -32.03 17.16 -8.22
CA MET A 181 -33.34 17.50 -8.81
C MET A 181 -34.38 16.41 -8.55
N ASP A 182 -33.94 15.16 -8.35
CA ASP A 182 -34.78 14.03 -7.94
C ASP A 182 -35.34 14.18 -6.51
N ALA A 183 -34.57 14.72 -5.58
CA ALA A 183 -35.05 14.96 -4.20
C ALA A 183 -36.07 16.11 -4.15
N ALA A 184 -35.90 17.14 -4.96
CA ALA A 184 -36.86 18.24 -5.09
C ALA A 184 -38.17 17.76 -5.76
N ALA A 185 -38.08 16.88 -6.75
CA ALA A 185 -39.22 16.25 -7.40
C ALA A 185 -39.99 15.32 -6.43
N ALA A 186 -39.27 14.55 -5.60
CA ALA A 186 -39.88 13.69 -4.58
C ALA A 186 -40.55 14.48 -3.47
N LEU A 187 -39.97 15.58 -3.01
CA LEU A 187 -40.62 16.50 -2.06
C LEU A 187 -41.90 17.11 -2.63
N LYS A 188 -41.89 17.55 -3.87
CA LYS A 188 -43.05 18.11 -4.56
C LYS A 188 -44.19 17.08 -4.76
N ALA A 189 -43.80 15.83 -5.04
CA ALA A 189 -44.75 14.71 -5.12
C ALA A 189 -45.39 14.40 -3.75
N LEU A 190 -44.62 14.38 -2.68
CA LEU A 190 -45.08 14.21 -1.29
C LEU A 190 -45.99 15.34 -0.86
N GLU A 191 -45.69 16.60 -1.13
CA GLU A 191 -46.58 17.74 -0.86
C GLU A 191 -47.93 17.60 -1.59
N THR A 192 -47.91 17.10 -2.82
CA THR A 192 -49.10 16.91 -3.63
C THR A 192 -50.01 15.80 -3.04
N ILE A 193 -49.42 14.72 -2.52
CA ILE A 193 -50.11 13.62 -1.86
C ILE A 193 -50.73 14.11 -0.53
N VAL A 194 -49.99 14.81 0.30
CA VAL A 194 -50.46 15.34 1.59
C VAL A 194 -51.62 16.33 1.40
N ARG A 195 -51.57 17.19 0.39
CA ARG A 195 -52.70 18.08 0.07
C ARG A 195 -53.97 17.35 -0.37
N ARG A 196 -53.83 16.22 -1.07
CA ARG A 196 -55.00 15.38 -1.49
C ARG A 196 -55.63 14.60 -0.35
N THR A 197 -54.84 14.19 0.64
CA THR A 197 -55.34 13.43 1.80
C THR A 197 -55.87 14.29 2.94
N GLY A 198 -55.58 15.59 2.94
CA GLY A 198 -56.05 16.55 3.96
C GLY A 198 -57.31 17.31 3.61
N SER A 199 -58.02 16.99 2.48
CA SER A 199 -59.27 17.60 2.03
C SER A 199 -60.42 16.62 1.96
N GLY A 200 -60.45 15.68 2.92
CA GLY A 200 -61.56 14.74 3.10
C GLY A 200 -62.16 14.84 4.51
#